data_5cb1bb369b4757d66785a733bdba1b6a
#
_entry.id   5cb1bb369b4757d66785a733bdba1b6a
#
_cell.length_a   1.000
_cell.length_b   1.000
_cell.length_c   1.000
_cell.angle_alpha   90.00
_cell.angle_beta   90.00
_cell.angle_gamma   90.00
#
_symmetry.space_group_name_H-M   'P 1'
#
loop_
_entity.id
_entity.type
_entity.pdbx_description
1 polymer ?
#
loop_
_entity_poly.entity_id
_entity_poly.type
_entity_poly.pdbx_seq_one_letter_code
_entity_poly.pdbx_strand_id
1 'polypeptide(L)'
;MKSYFDGWSPQVIDSEDKKAVIAHIEKYRFAVVTREWKYDDSDFQKMSALYSLGDIYQSAFNRQEHKEGVSTSGVNQIGGLSHGTHMVFNSTSHLSLHTDGSYIPIGSIKTSILLCKQHASQGGGTVLFDSVSAFQKLRAEHPDLANILLEEQIFRRRSTGTQSGTQYAHIGPVFRPDRDGGFIGGFTLDVTADWDYSRNINPRVVEAVEYMSQLAAEGSRYHLTFPLYRGQALIMRNDKISHGRHAYTDDPASPRTLLRGMFTRAPTLIA
;
A
#
# COMPACT_ATOMS: atom_id res chain seq x y z
N MET A 1 -13.48 -7.05 17.88
CA MET A 1 -13.69 -7.34 16.44
C MET A 1 -12.48 -8.12 15.93
N LYS A 2 -12.66 -9.03 14.97
CA LYS A 2 -11.53 -9.80 14.41
C LYS A 2 -10.74 -8.94 13.43
N SER A 3 -9.41 -9.13 13.37
CA SER A 3 -8.56 -8.63 12.30
C SER A 3 -8.46 -9.66 11.18
N TYR A 4 -8.22 -9.20 9.96
CA TYR A 4 -7.82 -10.09 8.86
C TYR A 4 -6.48 -10.79 9.15
N PHE A 5 -5.65 -10.26 10.04
CA PHE A 5 -4.36 -10.88 10.40
C PHE A 5 -4.45 -11.97 11.47
N ASP A 6 -5.64 -12.18 12.05
CA ASP A 6 -5.83 -13.23 13.06
C ASP A 6 -5.49 -14.62 12.52
N GLY A 7 -4.58 -15.31 13.19
CA GLY A 7 -4.13 -16.65 12.82
C GLY A 7 -3.23 -16.70 11.57
N TRP A 8 -2.73 -15.56 11.09
CA TRP A 8 -1.69 -15.56 10.06
C TRP A 8 -0.36 -16.07 10.62
N SER A 9 0.34 -16.83 9.81
CA SER A 9 1.73 -17.24 10.06
C SER A 9 2.55 -17.05 8.78
N PRO A 10 3.86 -16.80 8.89
CA PRO A 10 4.72 -16.62 7.72
C PRO A 10 4.65 -17.85 6.80
N GLN A 11 4.22 -17.62 5.57
CA GLN A 11 4.25 -18.61 4.50
C GLN A 11 4.46 -17.94 3.16
N VAL A 12 5.11 -18.67 2.25
CA VAL A 12 5.35 -18.23 0.87
C VAL A 12 4.68 -19.24 -0.05
N ILE A 13 3.85 -18.77 -0.94
CA ILE A 13 3.01 -19.59 -1.83
C ILE A 13 3.61 -19.55 -3.23
N ASP A 14 3.61 -20.68 -3.95
CA ASP A 14 3.93 -20.65 -5.37
C ASP A 14 2.92 -19.77 -6.12
N SER A 15 3.41 -18.80 -6.89
CA SER A 15 2.53 -17.89 -7.63
C SER A 15 1.67 -18.57 -8.69
N GLU A 16 2.03 -19.77 -9.14
CA GLU A 16 1.23 -20.54 -10.09
C GLU A 16 0.05 -21.28 -9.41
N ASP A 17 0.09 -21.47 -8.08
CA ASP A 17 -1.06 -21.96 -7.33
C ASP A 17 -2.07 -20.83 -7.07
N LYS A 18 -2.77 -20.46 -8.15
CA LYS A 18 -3.76 -19.38 -8.13
C LYS A 18 -4.81 -19.54 -7.04
N LYS A 19 -5.26 -20.78 -6.79
CA LYS A 19 -6.31 -21.06 -5.79
C LYS A 19 -5.81 -20.77 -4.39
N ALA A 20 -4.61 -21.24 -4.04
CA ALA A 20 -4.02 -20.97 -2.74
C ALA A 20 -3.76 -19.47 -2.55
N VAL A 21 -3.22 -18.78 -3.56
CA VAL A 21 -2.95 -17.33 -3.48
C VAL A 21 -4.24 -16.55 -3.28
N ILE A 22 -5.29 -16.80 -4.06
CA ILE A 22 -6.56 -16.08 -3.95
C ILE A 22 -7.22 -16.38 -2.60
N ALA A 23 -7.29 -17.64 -2.16
CA ALA A 23 -7.83 -18.01 -0.85
C ALA A 23 -7.08 -17.28 0.30
N HIS A 24 -5.76 -17.15 0.18
CA HIS A 24 -4.95 -16.43 1.16
C HIS A 24 -5.28 -14.92 1.17
N ILE A 25 -5.42 -14.30 -0.02
CA ILE A 25 -5.79 -12.87 -0.13
C ILE A 25 -7.23 -12.64 0.36
N GLU A 26 -8.15 -13.52 0.09
CA GLU A 26 -9.53 -13.43 0.62
C GLU A 26 -9.54 -13.47 2.15
N LYS A 27 -8.71 -14.31 2.75
CA LYS A 27 -8.62 -14.46 4.19
C LYS A 27 -7.86 -13.32 4.88
N TYR A 28 -6.68 -12.96 4.36
CA TYR A 28 -5.73 -12.07 5.03
C TYR A 28 -5.56 -10.71 4.35
N ARG A 29 -6.18 -10.51 3.17
CA ARG A 29 -6.05 -9.31 2.33
C ARG A 29 -4.68 -9.12 1.68
N PHE A 30 -3.78 -10.07 1.83
CA PHE A 30 -2.48 -10.12 1.14
C PHE A 30 -2.01 -11.56 0.99
N ALA A 31 -1.00 -11.76 0.14
CA ALA A 31 -0.22 -13.01 0.05
C ALA A 31 1.24 -12.69 -0.26
N VAL A 32 2.15 -13.50 0.26
CA VAL A 32 3.55 -13.51 -0.16
C VAL A 32 3.74 -14.69 -1.10
N VAL A 33 4.20 -14.41 -2.32
CA VAL A 33 4.36 -15.42 -3.36
C VAL A 33 5.80 -15.49 -3.86
N THR A 34 6.18 -16.63 -4.45
CA THR A 34 7.47 -16.83 -5.10
C THR A 34 7.33 -17.53 -6.44
N ARG A 35 8.31 -17.34 -7.29
CA ARG A 35 8.53 -18.04 -8.57
C ARG A 35 9.93 -17.68 -9.09
N GLU A 36 10.29 -18.16 -10.27
CA GLU A 36 11.40 -17.62 -11.03
C GLU A 36 11.03 -16.28 -11.65
N TRP A 37 11.71 -15.21 -11.21
CA TRP A 37 11.47 -13.83 -11.65
C TRP A 37 12.52 -13.38 -12.66
N LYS A 38 12.09 -12.60 -13.64
CA LYS A 38 12.98 -11.86 -14.55
C LYS A 38 13.38 -10.51 -13.97
N TYR A 39 12.62 -10.01 -12.98
CA TYR A 39 12.72 -8.69 -12.35
C TYR A 39 12.53 -7.55 -13.34
N ASP A 40 11.55 -7.69 -14.20
CA ASP A 40 11.12 -6.71 -15.19
C ASP A 40 9.58 -6.61 -15.26
N ASP A 41 9.09 -5.80 -16.21
CA ASP A 41 7.67 -5.54 -16.38
C ASP A 41 6.87 -6.80 -16.73
N SER A 42 7.49 -7.80 -17.38
CA SER A 42 6.81 -9.03 -17.76
C SER A 42 6.34 -9.86 -16.56
N ASP A 43 7.01 -9.73 -15.42
CA ASP A 43 6.57 -10.36 -14.17
C ASP A 43 5.23 -9.81 -13.69
N PHE A 44 5.04 -8.50 -13.79
CA PHE A 44 3.79 -7.83 -13.40
C PHE A 44 2.67 -8.12 -14.38
N GLN A 45 2.96 -8.19 -15.69
CA GLN A 45 2.00 -8.62 -16.71
C GLN A 45 1.54 -10.05 -16.46
N LYS A 46 2.47 -10.96 -16.13
CA LYS A 46 2.14 -12.34 -15.81
C LYS A 46 1.29 -12.45 -14.54
N MET A 47 1.65 -11.74 -13.46
CA MET A 47 0.84 -11.70 -12.24
C MET A 47 -0.55 -11.11 -12.50
N SER A 48 -0.63 -10.07 -13.34
CA SER A 48 -1.92 -9.51 -13.75
C SER A 48 -2.79 -10.53 -14.46
N ALA A 49 -2.23 -11.30 -15.40
CA ALA A 49 -2.96 -12.37 -16.10
C ALA A 49 -3.37 -13.50 -15.13
N LEU A 50 -2.47 -13.91 -14.21
CA LEU A 50 -2.74 -14.97 -13.23
C LEU A 50 -3.92 -14.64 -12.31
N TYR A 51 -4.04 -13.37 -11.87
CA TYR A 51 -4.98 -12.94 -10.83
C TYR A 51 -6.03 -11.96 -11.36
N SER A 52 -6.11 -11.74 -12.67
CA SER A 52 -7.13 -10.90 -13.33
C SER A 52 -7.11 -9.43 -12.88
N LEU A 53 -5.92 -8.89 -12.65
CA LEU A 53 -5.76 -7.54 -12.11
C LEU A 53 -6.02 -6.42 -13.14
N GLY A 54 -6.03 -6.73 -14.42
CA GLY A 54 -6.11 -5.76 -15.53
C GLY A 54 -4.76 -5.11 -15.81
N ASP A 55 -4.80 -3.94 -16.44
CA ASP A 55 -3.57 -3.22 -16.81
C ASP A 55 -2.87 -2.62 -15.60
N ILE A 56 -1.55 -2.48 -15.68
CA ILE A 56 -0.75 -1.77 -14.69
C ILE A 56 -1.16 -0.29 -14.71
N TYR A 57 -1.49 0.24 -13.54
CA TYR A 57 -1.86 1.65 -13.42
C TYR A 57 -0.65 2.54 -13.68
N GLN A 58 -0.78 3.45 -14.65
CA GLN A 58 0.22 4.46 -14.93
C GLN A 58 -0.12 5.74 -14.17
N SER A 59 0.71 6.10 -13.20
CA SER A 59 0.56 7.35 -12.46
C SER A 59 0.77 8.57 -13.38
N ALA A 60 0.25 9.73 -12.96
CA ALA A 60 0.52 10.99 -13.66
C ALA A 60 2.02 11.30 -13.72
N PHE A 61 2.78 10.88 -12.70
CA PHE A 61 4.25 10.98 -12.67
C PHE A 61 4.91 10.17 -13.78
N ASN A 62 4.54 8.90 -13.94
CA ASN A 62 5.11 8.06 -14.98
C ASN A 62 4.91 8.64 -16.38
N ARG A 63 3.80 9.35 -16.60
CA ARG A 63 3.51 10.02 -17.89
C ARG A 63 4.32 11.28 -18.14
N GLN A 64 4.70 12.00 -17.09
CA GLN A 64 5.49 13.24 -17.21
C GLN A 64 7.00 12.99 -17.22
N GLU A 65 7.47 11.96 -16.52
CA GLU A 65 8.89 11.62 -16.39
C GLU A 65 9.43 10.76 -17.54
N HIS A 66 8.64 10.53 -18.58
CA HIS A 66 9.07 9.86 -19.81
C HIS A 66 10.33 10.45 -20.47
N LYS A 67 10.66 11.69 -20.12
CA LYS A 67 11.85 12.38 -20.65
C LYS A 67 13.15 11.97 -19.95
N GLU A 68 13.09 11.26 -18.82
CA GLU A 68 14.25 11.02 -17.94
C GLU A 68 14.52 9.52 -17.64
N GLY A 69 14.03 8.59 -18.47
CA GLY A 69 14.37 7.17 -18.37
C GLY A 69 13.57 6.37 -17.34
N VAL A 70 12.44 6.90 -16.86
CA VAL A 70 11.49 6.14 -16.02
C VAL A 70 10.66 5.20 -16.88
N SER A 71 10.39 4.00 -16.35
CA SER A 71 9.64 2.95 -17.07
C SER A 71 8.29 3.43 -17.59
N THR A 72 8.04 3.20 -18.87
CA THR A 72 6.77 3.49 -19.56
C THR A 72 5.65 2.56 -19.14
N SER A 73 5.95 1.48 -18.44
CA SER A 73 5.03 0.40 -18.12
C SER A 73 4.18 0.61 -16.89
N GLY A 74 4.47 1.62 -16.05
CA GLY A 74 3.84 1.82 -14.75
C GLY A 74 4.49 1.02 -13.60
N VAL A 75 5.52 0.21 -13.86
CA VAL A 75 6.33 -0.43 -12.82
C VAL A 75 7.38 0.55 -12.31
N ASN A 76 7.44 0.77 -11.00
CA ASN A 76 8.37 1.68 -10.37
C ASN A 76 9.45 0.91 -9.61
N GLN A 77 10.71 1.30 -9.74
CA GLN A 77 11.78 0.83 -8.87
C GLN A 77 11.81 1.64 -7.58
N ILE A 78 11.91 0.96 -6.44
CA ILE A 78 12.00 1.55 -5.10
C ILE A 78 13.33 1.10 -4.50
N GLY A 79 14.17 2.07 -4.10
CA GLY A 79 15.52 1.80 -3.62
C GLY A 79 16.49 1.44 -4.75
N GLY A 80 17.65 0.94 -4.37
CA GLY A 80 18.76 0.82 -5.30
C GLY A 80 19.25 2.22 -5.74
N LEU A 81 20.20 2.28 -6.62
CA LEU A 81 20.59 3.53 -7.27
C LEU A 81 19.57 3.86 -8.37
N SER A 82 18.28 3.98 -8.03
CA SER A 82 17.27 4.40 -9.00
C SER A 82 17.62 5.82 -9.44
N HIS A 83 17.83 6.02 -10.71
CA HIS A 83 18.07 7.34 -11.30
C HIS A 83 16.80 8.23 -11.26
N GLY A 84 15.72 7.75 -10.63
CA GLY A 84 14.48 8.47 -10.46
C GLY A 84 14.57 9.49 -9.32
N THR A 85 13.96 10.63 -9.54
CA THR A 85 13.97 11.83 -8.72
C THR A 85 13.04 11.78 -7.51
N HIS A 86 12.40 10.64 -7.26
CA HIS A 86 11.41 10.52 -6.18
C HIS A 86 12.12 10.27 -4.83
N MET A 87 12.26 11.33 -4.02
CA MET A 87 13.00 11.29 -2.75
C MET A 87 12.53 10.18 -1.80
N VAL A 88 11.24 9.86 -1.78
CA VAL A 88 10.66 8.82 -0.91
C VAL A 88 11.12 7.41 -1.33
N PHE A 89 11.28 7.16 -2.63
CA PHE A 89 11.70 5.85 -3.13
C PHE A 89 13.15 5.53 -2.78
N ASN A 90 13.99 6.55 -2.65
CA ASN A 90 15.42 6.39 -2.34
C ASN A 90 15.73 6.52 -0.84
N SER A 91 14.75 6.81 0.00
CA SER A 91 14.96 6.95 1.45
C SER A 91 15.14 5.61 2.13
N THR A 92 16.14 5.50 3.00
CA THR A 92 16.36 4.37 3.92
C THR A 92 15.64 4.54 5.26
N SER A 93 15.05 5.72 5.51
CA SER A 93 14.32 6.02 6.74
C SER A 93 13.03 5.21 6.85
N HIS A 94 12.44 5.19 8.03
CA HIS A 94 11.11 4.66 8.26
C HIS A 94 10.10 5.29 7.27
N LEU A 95 9.28 4.45 6.66
CA LEU A 95 8.15 4.87 5.83
C LEU A 95 6.86 4.58 6.59
N SER A 96 6.16 5.64 6.96
CA SER A 96 4.91 5.55 7.71
C SER A 96 3.80 4.88 6.88
N LEU A 97 2.78 4.42 7.57
CA LEU A 97 1.62 3.76 6.95
C LEU A 97 0.94 4.63 5.91
N HIS A 98 0.69 4.07 4.75
CA HIS A 98 -0.02 4.71 3.64
C HIS A 98 -0.72 3.67 2.76
N THR A 99 -1.56 4.16 1.86
CA THR A 99 -2.04 3.41 0.71
C THR A 99 -1.52 4.05 -0.57
N ASP A 100 -1.19 3.23 -1.57
CA ASP A 100 -0.79 3.73 -2.88
C ASP A 100 -1.89 4.55 -3.54
N GLY A 101 -1.52 5.53 -4.39
CA GLY A 101 -2.46 6.40 -5.07
C GLY A 101 -2.95 7.56 -4.23
N SER A 102 -2.03 8.26 -3.53
CA SER A 102 -2.35 9.33 -2.58
C SER A 102 -3.14 10.51 -3.15
N TYR A 103 -3.07 10.76 -4.46
CA TYR A 103 -3.73 11.90 -5.11
C TYR A 103 -4.93 11.53 -5.99
N ILE A 104 -5.46 10.33 -5.83
CA ILE A 104 -6.67 9.85 -6.52
C ILE A 104 -7.69 9.31 -5.51
N PRO A 105 -8.97 9.14 -5.90
CA PRO A 105 -9.99 8.61 -5.01
C PRO A 105 -9.61 7.29 -4.37
N ILE A 106 -9.93 7.09 -3.08
CA ILE A 106 -9.71 5.81 -2.40
C ILE A 106 -10.40 4.67 -3.15
N GLY A 107 -9.73 3.51 -3.21
CA GLY A 107 -10.22 2.34 -3.95
C GLY A 107 -10.02 2.40 -5.47
N SER A 108 -9.39 3.47 -6.00
CA SER A 108 -8.95 3.49 -7.42
C SER A 108 -7.84 2.47 -7.65
N ILE A 109 -6.89 2.36 -6.72
CA ILE A 109 -5.90 1.29 -6.70
C ILE A 109 -6.38 0.22 -5.71
N LYS A 110 -6.76 -0.95 -6.24
CA LYS A 110 -7.26 -2.06 -5.41
C LYS A 110 -6.17 -3.05 -5.03
N THR A 111 -5.14 -3.17 -5.86
CA THR A 111 -4.03 -4.09 -5.64
C THR A 111 -2.71 -3.38 -5.82
N SER A 112 -1.78 -3.59 -4.88
CA SER A 112 -0.37 -3.24 -5.03
C SER A 112 0.47 -4.51 -4.94
N ILE A 113 1.49 -4.59 -5.79
CA ILE A 113 2.46 -5.68 -5.81
C ILE A 113 3.86 -5.10 -5.58
N LEU A 114 4.57 -5.65 -4.59
CA LEU A 114 5.96 -5.35 -4.31
C LEU A 114 6.81 -6.59 -4.55
N LEU A 115 7.63 -6.60 -5.59
CA LEU A 115 8.56 -7.69 -5.91
C LEU A 115 9.96 -7.34 -5.37
N CYS A 116 10.48 -8.14 -4.46
CA CYS A 116 11.80 -7.95 -3.87
C CYS A 116 12.89 -8.52 -4.78
N LYS A 117 13.63 -7.63 -5.45
CA LYS A 117 14.82 -7.96 -6.25
C LYS A 117 16.05 -8.11 -5.36
N GLN A 118 16.16 -7.27 -4.33
CA GLN A 118 17.20 -7.31 -3.31
C GLN A 118 16.65 -6.79 -1.99
N HIS A 119 16.79 -7.55 -0.91
CA HIS A 119 16.41 -7.11 0.44
C HIS A 119 17.53 -6.29 1.08
N ALA A 120 17.21 -5.52 2.12
CA ALA A 120 18.18 -4.75 2.89
C ALA A 120 19.17 -5.65 3.64
N SER A 121 20.36 -5.13 3.93
CA SER A 121 21.34 -5.85 4.76
C SER A 121 20.84 -5.99 6.21
N GLN A 122 20.18 -4.96 6.74
CA GLN A 122 19.55 -4.95 8.06
C GLN A 122 18.27 -4.12 8.05
N GLY A 123 17.25 -4.56 8.78
CA GLY A 123 15.97 -3.83 8.89
C GLY A 123 15.11 -3.96 7.64
N GLY A 124 14.36 -2.92 7.31
CA GLY A 124 13.54 -2.85 6.10
C GLY A 124 12.32 -3.76 6.10
N GLY A 125 11.90 -4.25 7.29
CA GLY A 125 10.70 -5.06 7.43
C GLY A 125 9.47 -4.35 6.87
N THR A 126 8.67 -5.06 6.12
CA THR A 126 7.38 -4.60 5.62
C THR A 126 6.40 -4.52 6.79
N VAL A 127 5.70 -3.41 6.88
CA VAL A 127 4.63 -3.20 7.86
C VAL A 127 3.30 -3.21 7.14
N LEU A 128 2.34 -3.97 7.66
CA LEU A 128 0.94 -3.96 7.22
C LEU A 128 0.04 -3.56 8.39
N PHE A 129 -0.95 -2.76 8.11
CA PHE A 129 -2.00 -2.36 9.04
C PHE A 129 -3.37 -2.69 8.45
N ASP A 130 -4.13 -3.54 9.14
CA ASP A 130 -5.52 -3.87 8.79
C ASP A 130 -6.44 -2.68 9.12
N SER A 131 -6.32 -1.63 8.32
CA SER A 131 -6.98 -0.34 8.56
C SER A 131 -8.50 -0.44 8.50
N VAL A 132 -9.05 -1.32 7.66
CA VAL A 132 -10.51 -1.50 7.54
C VAL A 132 -11.08 -2.20 8.77
N SER A 133 -10.46 -3.27 9.29
CA SER A 133 -10.94 -3.92 10.53
C SER A 133 -10.76 -3.01 11.74
N ALA A 134 -9.67 -2.23 11.80
CA ALA A 134 -9.45 -1.23 12.83
C ALA A 134 -10.54 -0.14 12.79
N PHE A 135 -10.88 0.35 11.60
CA PHE A 135 -12.00 1.29 11.39
C PHE A 135 -13.34 0.71 11.84
N GLN A 136 -13.61 -0.56 11.53
CA GLN A 136 -14.84 -1.22 12.00
C GLN A 136 -14.88 -1.32 13.53
N LYS A 137 -13.73 -1.49 14.21
CA LYS A 137 -13.63 -1.41 15.66
C LYS A 137 -13.95 0.00 16.16
N LEU A 138 -13.32 1.03 15.58
CA LEU A 138 -13.64 2.42 15.89
C LEU A 138 -15.15 2.68 15.75
N ARG A 139 -15.75 2.22 14.66
CA ARG A 139 -17.18 2.40 14.40
C ARG A 139 -18.07 1.72 15.44
N ALA A 140 -17.65 0.58 15.96
CA ALA A 140 -18.40 -0.14 16.99
C ALA A 140 -18.30 0.53 18.38
N GLU A 141 -17.16 1.14 18.71
CA GLU A 141 -16.89 1.71 20.02
C GLU A 141 -17.14 3.22 20.07
N HIS A 142 -16.86 3.94 18.98
CA HIS A 142 -16.98 5.39 18.85
C HIS A 142 -17.60 5.76 17.49
N PRO A 143 -18.91 5.49 17.29
CA PRO A 143 -19.56 5.70 15.98
C PRO A 143 -19.54 7.16 15.51
N ASP A 144 -19.54 8.12 16.41
CA ASP A 144 -19.39 9.54 16.14
C ASP A 144 -18.03 9.90 15.52
N LEU A 145 -16.94 9.35 16.05
CA LEU A 145 -15.59 9.52 15.50
C LEU A 145 -15.44 8.80 14.16
N ALA A 146 -16.02 7.60 14.03
CA ALA A 146 -15.99 6.87 12.77
C ALA A 146 -16.74 7.63 11.65
N ASN A 147 -17.84 8.29 11.95
CA ASN A 147 -18.60 9.07 10.98
C ASN A 147 -17.78 10.24 10.42
N ILE A 148 -16.91 10.86 11.22
CA ILE A 148 -15.99 11.92 10.75
C ILE A 148 -15.09 11.39 9.62
N LEU A 149 -14.58 10.16 9.75
CA LEU A 149 -13.69 9.56 8.73
C LEU A 149 -14.43 9.12 7.46
N LEU A 150 -15.77 9.18 7.45
CA LEU A 150 -16.63 8.93 6.28
C LEU A 150 -17.03 10.22 5.54
N GLU A 151 -16.76 11.41 6.11
CA GLU A 151 -17.14 12.68 5.48
C GLU A 151 -16.37 12.92 4.18
N GLU A 152 -17.08 13.27 3.10
CA GLU A 152 -16.52 13.40 1.74
C GLU A 152 -15.47 14.52 1.60
N GLN A 153 -15.38 15.45 2.55
CA GLN A 153 -14.44 16.55 2.52
C GLN A 153 -13.39 16.47 3.63
N ILE A 154 -13.35 15.37 4.40
CA ILE A 154 -12.54 15.32 5.62
C ILE A 154 -11.05 15.16 5.38
N PHE A 155 -10.63 14.51 4.30
CA PHE A 155 -9.24 14.11 4.15
C PHE A 155 -8.64 14.58 2.83
N ARG A 156 -7.57 15.37 2.92
CA ARG A 156 -6.75 15.76 1.78
C ARG A 156 -5.48 14.92 1.72
N ARG A 157 -5.27 14.25 0.60
CA ARG A 157 -4.02 13.54 0.29
C ARG A 157 -3.31 14.21 -0.88
N ARG A 158 -1.99 14.28 -0.80
CA ARG A 158 -1.13 14.95 -1.78
C ARG A 158 -0.11 13.99 -2.35
N SER A 159 0.34 14.26 -3.58
CA SER A 159 1.58 13.66 -4.07
C SER A 159 2.79 14.23 -3.33
N THR A 160 3.87 13.48 -3.29
CA THR A 160 5.15 13.93 -2.69
C THR A 160 5.90 14.98 -3.53
N GLY A 161 5.28 15.46 -4.58
CA GLY A 161 5.86 16.43 -5.50
C GLY A 161 6.68 15.78 -6.62
N THR A 162 6.81 16.51 -7.72
CA THR A 162 7.71 16.20 -8.84
C THR A 162 8.89 17.16 -8.80
N GLN A 163 9.95 16.90 -9.54
CA GLN A 163 11.02 17.90 -9.78
C GLN A 163 10.48 19.20 -10.40
N SER A 164 9.41 19.11 -11.19
CA SER A 164 8.74 20.27 -11.76
C SER A 164 7.93 21.10 -10.75
N GLY A 165 7.85 20.66 -9.48
CA GLY A 165 7.06 21.32 -8.44
C GLY A 165 5.55 21.10 -8.56
N THR A 166 5.07 20.33 -9.53
CA THR A 166 3.63 20.03 -9.68
C THR A 166 3.18 19.14 -8.53
N GLN A 167 2.19 19.59 -7.78
CA GLN A 167 1.52 18.82 -6.75
C GLN A 167 0.12 18.39 -7.22
N TYR A 168 -0.15 17.10 -7.13
CA TYR A 168 -1.49 16.55 -7.28
C TYR A 168 -2.10 16.32 -5.90
N ALA A 169 -3.38 16.60 -5.76
CA ALA A 169 -4.10 16.38 -4.51
C ALA A 169 -5.48 15.79 -4.79
N HIS A 170 -6.00 15.06 -3.82
CA HIS A 170 -7.38 14.60 -3.80
C HIS A 170 -7.97 14.84 -2.41
N ILE A 171 -9.21 15.33 -2.38
CA ILE A 171 -10.02 15.48 -1.18
C ILE A 171 -11.13 14.44 -1.24
N GLY A 172 -11.35 13.74 -0.14
CA GLY A 172 -12.36 12.69 -0.03
C GLY A 172 -12.45 12.14 1.39
N PRO A 173 -13.20 11.05 1.60
CA PRO A 173 -13.25 10.37 2.87
C PRO A 173 -11.98 9.55 3.12
N VAL A 174 -11.72 9.21 4.39
CA VAL A 174 -10.68 8.23 4.77
C VAL A 174 -11.16 6.82 4.51
N PHE A 175 -12.44 6.55 4.80
CA PHE A 175 -13.12 5.28 4.55
C PHE A 175 -14.45 5.52 3.84
N ARG A 176 -14.89 4.54 3.08
CA ARG A 176 -16.24 4.54 2.50
C ARG A 176 -16.81 3.12 2.42
N PRO A 177 -18.15 2.97 2.39
CA PRO A 177 -18.77 1.67 2.11
C PRO A 177 -18.27 1.08 0.80
N ASP A 178 -18.02 -0.22 0.80
CA ASP A 178 -17.73 -1.01 -0.40
C ASP A 178 -19.03 -1.57 -0.98
N ARG A 179 -19.05 -1.80 -2.28
CA ARG A 179 -20.22 -2.38 -2.98
C ARG A 179 -20.60 -3.76 -2.44
N ASP A 180 -19.63 -4.48 -1.89
CA ASP A 180 -19.79 -5.84 -1.34
C ASP A 180 -20.20 -5.84 0.14
N GLY A 181 -20.66 -4.71 0.69
CA GLY A 181 -21.21 -4.60 2.04
C GLY A 181 -20.20 -4.38 3.17
N GLY A 182 -18.91 -4.19 2.83
CA GLY A 182 -17.86 -3.83 3.77
C GLY A 182 -17.42 -2.37 3.62
N PHE A 183 -16.13 -2.12 3.92
CA PHE A 183 -15.50 -0.82 3.73
C PHE A 183 -14.23 -0.96 2.88
N ILE A 184 -13.89 0.13 2.20
CA ILE A 184 -12.57 0.39 1.66
C ILE A 184 -12.00 1.63 2.35
N GLY A 185 -10.67 1.77 2.38
CA GLY A 185 -10.02 2.86 3.06
C GLY A 185 -8.72 3.32 2.41
N GLY A 186 -8.30 4.51 2.81
CA GLY A 186 -7.03 5.11 2.42
C GLY A 186 -6.30 5.70 3.63
N PHE A 187 -6.37 5.03 4.80
CA PHE A 187 -5.74 5.54 6.02
C PHE A 187 -4.24 5.68 5.83
N THR A 188 -3.75 6.90 6.05
CA THR A 188 -2.38 7.30 5.68
C THR A 188 -1.82 8.21 6.77
N LEU A 189 -0.59 7.92 7.20
CA LEU A 189 0.14 8.68 8.24
C LEU A 189 1.48 9.24 7.72
N ASP A 190 1.80 9.04 6.44
CA ASP A 190 3.01 9.57 5.83
C ASP A 190 2.84 11.04 5.39
N VAL A 191 3.87 11.60 4.80
CA VAL A 191 3.91 13.00 4.34
C VAL A 191 2.88 13.35 3.26
N THR A 192 2.19 12.38 2.68
CA THR A 192 1.12 12.59 1.71
C THR A 192 -0.21 12.95 2.37
N ALA A 193 -0.37 12.65 3.65
CA ALA A 193 -1.56 12.99 4.43
C ALA A 193 -1.52 14.44 4.94
N ASP A 194 -2.56 15.19 4.68
CA ASP A 194 -2.72 16.56 5.18
C ASP A 194 -3.78 16.61 6.29
N TRP A 195 -3.38 16.15 7.47
CA TRP A 195 -4.25 16.15 8.66
C TRP A 195 -4.49 17.55 9.23
N ASP A 196 -3.66 18.55 8.91
CA ASP A 196 -3.93 19.95 9.29
C ASP A 196 -5.13 20.50 8.51
N TYR A 197 -5.26 20.16 7.23
CA TYR A 197 -6.48 20.42 6.47
C TYR A 197 -7.70 19.78 7.16
N SER A 198 -7.60 18.52 7.52
CA SER A 198 -8.69 17.75 8.17
C SER A 198 -9.12 18.38 9.49
N ARG A 199 -8.15 18.82 10.31
CA ARG A 199 -8.39 19.51 11.59
C ARG A 199 -9.16 20.82 11.40
N ASN A 200 -8.92 21.55 10.32
CA ASN A 200 -9.65 22.77 10.02
C ASN A 200 -11.10 22.53 9.58
N ILE A 201 -11.39 21.34 8.99
CA ILE A 201 -12.75 20.92 8.63
C ILE A 201 -13.51 20.44 9.86
N ASN A 202 -12.92 19.53 10.64
CA ASN A 202 -13.50 18.97 11.85
C ASN A 202 -12.38 18.73 12.88
N PRO A 203 -12.27 19.55 13.94
CA PRO A 203 -11.19 19.40 14.93
C PRO A 203 -11.15 18.03 15.61
N ARG A 204 -12.30 17.35 15.75
CA ARG A 204 -12.38 16.02 16.36
C ARG A 204 -11.80 14.90 15.51
N VAL A 205 -11.40 15.17 14.26
CA VAL A 205 -10.67 14.20 13.43
C VAL A 205 -9.39 13.73 14.13
N VAL A 206 -8.78 14.57 14.95
CA VAL A 206 -7.57 14.23 15.72
C VAL A 206 -7.83 13.03 16.63
N GLU A 207 -8.97 13.02 17.35
CA GLU A 207 -9.36 11.90 18.23
C GLU A 207 -9.49 10.59 17.43
N ALA A 208 -10.14 10.66 16.25
CA ALA A 208 -10.31 9.50 15.38
C ALA A 208 -8.96 8.98 14.84
N VAL A 209 -8.06 9.89 14.44
CA VAL A 209 -6.72 9.53 13.93
C VAL A 209 -5.85 8.96 15.04
N GLU A 210 -5.89 9.52 16.25
CA GLU A 210 -5.18 8.99 17.42
C GLU A 210 -5.64 7.58 17.76
N TYR A 211 -6.95 7.34 17.81
CA TYR A 211 -7.50 6.00 18.04
C TYR A 211 -7.01 5.00 16.98
N MET A 212 -7.10 5.36 15.70
CA MET A 212 -6.60 4.52 14.60
C MET A 212 -5.09 4.27 14.70
N SER A 213 -4.32 5.29 15.11
CA SER A 213 -2.87 5.18 15.28
C SER A 213 -2.48 4.25 16.43
N GLN A 214 -3.25 4.26 17.54
CA GLN A 214 -3.06 3.30 18.63
C GLN A 214 -3.30 1.86 18.17
N LEU A 215 -4.32 1.63 17.33
CA LEU A 215 -4.57 0.31 16.74
C LEU A 215 -3.52 -0.09 15.69
N ALA A 216 -2.83 0.88 15.11
CA ALA A 216 -1.74 0.66 14.16
C ALA A 216 -0.38 0.39 14.83
N ALA A 217 -0.27 0.56 16.14
CA ALA A 217 0.98 0.38 16.88
C ALA A 217 1.47 -1.08 16.82
N GLU A 218 2.78 -1.26 16.90
CA GLU A 218 3.40 -2.57 16.97
C GLU A 218 2.87 -3.37 18.18
N GLY A 219 2.65 -4.66 17.99
CA GLY A 219 2.00 -5.52 19.00
C GLY A 219 0.47 -5.50 18.97
N SER A 220 -0.15 -4.59 18.24
CA SER A 220 -1.59 -4.64 17.99
C SER A 220 -1.96 -5.82 17.09
N ARG A 221 -3.13 -6.43 17.31
CA ARG A 221 -3.66 -7.47 16.42
C ARG A 221 -3.92 -7.01 14.97
N TYR A 222 -4.00 -5.69 14.74
CA TYR A 222 -4.20 -5.08 13.43
C TYR A 222 -2.87 -4.73 12.75
N HIS A 223 -1.75 -4.93 13.43
CA HIS A 223 -0.41 -4.66 12.94
C HIS A 223 0.32 -5.97 12.64
N LEU A 224 1.03 -6.00 11.53
CA LEU A 224 1.85 -7.12 11.12
C LEU A 224 3.18 -6.62 10.57
N THR A 225 4.27 -7.21 11.01
CA THR A 225 5.61 -6.92 10.48
C THR A 225 6.29 -8.21 10.06
N PHE A 226 6.87 -8.21 8.87
CA PHE A 226 7.67 -9.33 8.36
C PHE A 226 8.69 -8.85 7.33
N PRO A 227 9.83 -9.57 7.18
CA PRO A 227 10.77 -9.29 6.11
C PRO A 227 10.23 -9.80 4.77
N LEU A 228 10.52 -9.06 3.69
CA LEU A 228 10.31 -9.52 2.32
C LEU A 228 11.68 -9.83 1.72
N TYR A 229 11.94 -11.09 1.42
CA TYR A 229 13.24 -11.54 0.94
C TYR A 229 13.33 -11.52 -0.59
N ARG A 230 14.56 -11.54 -1.11
CA ARG A 230 14.82 -11.67 -2.55
C ARG A 230 14.05 -12.88 -3.12
N GLY A 231 13.39 -12.67 -4.25
CA GLY A 231 12.58 -13.70 -4.92
C GLY A 231 11.16 -13.83 -4.37
N GLN A 232 10.76 -12.97 -3.42
CA GLN A 232 9.39 -12.92 -2.93
C GLN A 232 8.67 -11.70 -3.47
N ALA A 233 7.38 -11.85 -3.76
CA ALA A 233 6.49 -10.74 -4.08
C ALA A 233 5.35 -10.69 -3.06
N LEU A 234 5.07 -9.50 -2.54
CA LEU A 234 3.90 -9.21 -1.74
C LEU A 234 2.78 -8.72 -2.66
N ILE A 235 1.66 -9.41 -2.69
CA ILE A 235 0.42 -9.00 -3.35
C ILE A 235 -0.55 -8.58 -2.25
N MET A 236 -1.02 -7.33 -2.25
CA MET A 236 -1.89 -6.83 -1.18
C MET A 236 -3.09 -6.05 -1.71
N ARG A 237 -4.21 -6.14 -0.98
CA ARG A 237 -5.42 -5.34 -1.17
C ARG A 237 -5.17 -3.93 -0.63
N ASN A 238 -4.69 -3.06 -1.49
CA ASN A 238 -4.36 -1.67 -1.17
C ASN A 238 -5.58 -0.84 -0.70
N ASP A 239 -6.77 -1.26 -1.07
CA ASP A 239 -8.04 -0.66 -0.66
C ASP A 239 -8.56 -1.18 0.70
N LYS A 240 -7.86 -2.10 1.35
CA LYS A 240 -8.26 -2.73 2.61
C LYS A 240 -7.21 -2.58 3.72
N ILE A 241 -5.93 -2.51 3.36
CA ILE A 241 -4.82 -2.41 4.29
C ILE A 241 -3.91 -1.24 3.93
N SER A 242 -3.38 -0.58 4.94
CA SER A 242 -2.28 0.38 4.78
C SER A 242 -0.95 -0.34 4.97
N HIS A 243 0.09 0.15 4.33
CA HIS A 243 1.41 -0.46 4.42
C HIS A 243 2.50 0.57 4.67
N GLY A 244 3.61 0.10 5.18
CA GLY A 244 4.79 0.90 5.48
C GLY A 244 6.06 0.05 5.51
N ARG A 245 7.13 0.61 6.03
CA ARG A 245 8.41 -0.07 6.10
C ARG A 245 9.25 0.47 7.26
N HIS A 246 9.88 -0.41 8.01
CA HIS A 246 10.89 0.01 8.98
C HIS A 246 12.12 0.61 8.27
N ALA A 247 12.84 1.47 9.00
CA ALA A 247 14.14 1.94 8.55
C ALA A 247 15.08 0.76 8.28
N TYR A 248 16.05 0.97 7.39
CA TYR A 248 17.00 -0.07 7.03
C TYR A 248 18.39 0.50 6.75
N THR A 249 19.38 -0.39 6.83
CA THR A 249 20.75 -0.13 6.39
C THR A 249 21.01 -0.97 5.15
N ASP A 250 21.64 -0.36 4.16
CA ASP A 250 22.03 -1.03 2.92
C ASP A 250 23.53 -1.35 2.87
N ASP A 251 23.84 -2.39 2.12
CA ASP A 251 25.18 -2.59 1.57
C ASP A 251 25.26 -1.82 0.24
N PRO A 252 26.18 -0.84 0.09
CA PRO A 252 26.33 -0.09 -1.15
C PRO A 252 26.60 -0.97 -2.38
N ALA A 253 27.20 -2.15 -2.20
CA ALA A 253 27.47 -3.12 -3.27
C ALA A 253 26.22 -3.92 -3.68
N SER A 254 25.20 -3.97 -2.81
CA SER A 254 23.97 -4.73 -3.02
C SER A 254 22.75 -4.02 -2.40
N PRO A 255 22.40 -2.83 -2.88
CA PRO A 255 21.38 -2.00 -2.26
C PRO A 255 20.00 -2.61 -2.39
N ARG A 256 19.18 -2.43 -1.34
CA ARG A 256 17.78 -2.86 -1.32
C ARG A 256 17.03 -2.33 -2.53
N THR A 257 16.40 -3.23 -3.26
CA THR A 257 15.67 -2.90 -4.49
C THR A 257 14.36 -3.67 -4.55
N LEU A 258 13.25 -2.95 -4.67
CA LEU A 258 11.93 -3.51 -4.96
C LEU A 258 11.44 -2.97 -6.30
N LEU A 259 10.59 -3.76 -6.96
CA LEU A 259 9.77 -3.30 -8.07
C LEU A 259 8.32 -3.23 -7.59
N ARG A 260 7.59 -2.16 -7.96
CA ARG A 260 6.19 -1.93 -7.58
C ARG A 260 5.30 -1.78 -8.80
N GLY A 261 4.23 -2.56 -8.85
CA GLY A 261 3.11 -2.39 -9.78
C GLY A 261 1.81 -2.14 -9.03
N MET A 262 0.96 -1.25 -9.57
CA MET A 262 -0.35 -0.91 -9.02
C MET A 262 -1.44 -1.29 -10.01
N PHE A 263 -2.60 -1.77 -9.51
CA PHE A 263 -3.70 -2.27 -10.35
C PHE A 263 -5.05 -1.80 -9.83
N THR A 264 -5.97 -1.58 -10.77
CA THR A 264 -7.32 -1.06 -10.46
C THR A 264 -8.32 -2.15 -10.10
N ARG A 265 -7.97 -3.43 -10.28
CA ARG A 265 -8.81 -4.57 -9.95
C ARG A 265 -8.29 -5.32 -8.73
N ALA A 266 -9.20 -5.93 -7.98
CA ALA A 266 -8.86 -6.88 -6.93
C ALA A 266 -8.47 -8.23 -7.55
N PRO A 267 -7.59 -9.02 -6.88
CA PRO A 267 -7.26 -10.34 -7.34
C PRO A 267 -8.49 -11.26 -7.33
N THR A 268 -8.73 -11.95 -8.42
CA THR A 268 -9.83 -12.92 -8.55
C THR A 268 -9.40 -14.11 -9.38
N LEU A 269 -10.05 -15.27 -9.13
CA LEU A 269 -10.05 -16.35 -10.11
C LEU A 269 -11.12 -16.00 -11.14
N ILE A 270 -10.73 -15.70 -12.37
CA ILE A 270 -11.70 -15.76 -13.47
C ILE A 270 -11.87 -17.24 -13.82
N ALA A 271 -13.11 -17.67 -13.87
CA ALA A 271 -13.50 -18.98 -14.37
C ALA A 271 -13.17 -19.10 -15.86
#